data_26fbd2ad310b2a424da86f8e35ec2a84
#
_entry.id   26fbd2ad310b2a424da86f8e35ec2a84
#
_cell.length_a   1.000
_cell.length_b   1.000
_cell.length_c   1.000
_cell.angle_alpha   90.00
_cell.angle_beta   90.00
_cell.angle_gamma   90.00
#
_symmetry.space_group_name_H-M   'P 1'
#
loop_
_entity.id
_entity.type
_entity.pdbx_description
1 polymer ?
#
loop_
_entity_poly.entity_id
_entity_poly.type
_entity_poly.pdbx_seq_one_letter_code
_entity_poly.pdbx_strand_id
1 'polypeptide(L)'
;MSISVLNNISSLVSENAVSNTQAALQSTLQQLATGLRINSGAEDPAGLSIADGLGANIAALNQSSQNASNGIGLLQTADGALSQVVTVLNQAVTIATEASNGGLSTSQSAALNTQFTSILNEINQIGSTTNFNGASVFGAAGNSTTSTQGNLATTTALTSGTTTTISDSKTGGTFVFTAGATSTVADLQTAITAAVTAGQLSTGTALTLNAGGQAVISNSVVGDVLTATTSDSVLGGFNSSGTVGGTGATVFTSDGTSGGAATTTTAITALSAGNLNLSSENLSTASAAQSALTAITTAISKVAAERGGIGASVNQLTADTNVENTEVQNLTSSQNNIQNADIASTSSNLAQDNILEQTGFTALSQSNSAEQNVLKLLQ
;
A
#
# COMPACT_ATOMS: atom_id res chain seq x y z
N MET A 1 -49.85 -4.71 -61.23
CA MET A 1 -48.35 -4.58 -61.17
C MET A 1 -47.89 -4.57 -62.61
N SER A 2 -47.25 -3.54 -63.10
CA SER A 2 -46.64 -3.52 -64.43
C SER A 2 -45.38 -4.43 -64.38
N ILE A 3 -45.37 -5.47 -65.16
CA ILE A 3 -44.23 -6.35 -65.34
C ILE A 3 -43.28 -5.61 -66.29
N SER A 4 -42.17 -5.10 -65.79
CA SER A 4 -41.10 -4.49 -66.59
C SER A 4 -40.09 -5.58 -66.91
N VAL A 5 -39.93 -5.90 -68.18
CA VAL A 5 -38.93 -6.88 -68.68
C VAL A 5 -37.48 -6.37 -68.58
N LEU A 6 -37.30 -5.05 -68.42
CA LEU A 6 -35.97 -4.42 -68.27
C LEU A 6 -35.45 -4.33 -66.85
N ASN A 7 -36.30 -4.44 -65.82
CA ASN A 7 -35.92 -4.37 -64.42
C ASN A 7 -36.77 -5.32 -63.57
N ASN A 8 -36.20 -6.39 -63.08
CA ASN A 8 -36.91 -7.34 -62.21
C ASN A 8 -36.91 -6.81 -60.74
N ILE A 9 -37.83 -5.92 -60.42
CA ILE A 9 -38.03 -5.32 -59.12
C ILE A 9 -38.26 -6.40 -58.04
N SER A 10 -38.96 -7.49 -58.37
CA SER A 10 -39.22 -8.60 -57.44
C SER A 10 -37.95 -9.36 -57.10
N SER A 11 -37.06 -9.56 -58.08
CA SER A 11 -35.73 -10.16 -57.83
C SER A 11 -34.84 -9.26 -56.94
N LEU A 12 -34.82 -7.94 -57.23
CA LEU A 12 -34.04 -6.98 -56.47
C LEU A 12 -34.52 -6.87 -55.00
N VAL A 13 -35.83 -6.90 -54.75
CA VAL A 13 -36.41 -6.94 -53.41
C VAL A 13 -36.02 -8.24 -52.69
N SER A 14 -36.08 -9.38 -53.39
CA SER A 14 -35.68 -10.67 -52.83
C SER A 14 -34.18 -10.71 -52.52
N GLU A 15 -33.32 -10.18 -53.39
CA GLU A 15 -31.86 -10.08 -53.18
C GLU A 15 -31.54 -9.22 -51.98
N ASN A 16 -32.16 -8.04 -51.82
CA ASN A 16 -32.00 -7.18 -50.66
C ASN A 16 -32.46 -7.88 -49.36
N ALA A 17 -33.57 -8.64 -49.43
CA ALA A 17 -34.07 -9.40 -48.27
C ALA A 17 -33.09 -10.51 -47.88
N VAL A 18 -32.53 -11.27 -48.84
CA VAL A 18 -31.51 -12.30 -48.58
C VAL A 18 -30.25 -11.68 -48.02
N SER A 19 -29.76 -10.56 -48.56
CA SER A 19 -28.59 -9.86 -48.08
C SER A 19 -28.75 -9.40 -46.61
N ASN A 20 -29.90 -8.84 -46.26
CA ASN A 20 -30.24 -8.43 -44.89
C ASN A 20 -30.28 -9.65 -43.93
N THR A 21 -30.87 -10.77 -44.38
CA THR A 21 -30.97 -11.99 -43.61
C THR A 21 -29.57 -12.60 -43.38
N GLN A 22 -28.68 -12.55 -44.36
CA GLN A 22 -27.30 -13.01 -44.20
C GLN A 22 -26.51 -12.16 -43.21
N ALA A 23 -26.71 -10.84 -43.22
CA ALA A 23 -26.12 -9.96 -42.24
C ALA A 23 -26.63 -10.23 -40.79
N ALA A 24 -27.92 -10.46 -40.65
CA ALA A 24 -28.52 -10.86 -39.37
C ALA A 24 -27.99 -12.22 -38.87
N LEU A 25 -27.91 -13.20 -39.80
CA LEU A 25 -27.36 -14.53 -39.50
C LEU A 25 -25.91 -14.47 -39.00
N GLN A 26 -25.07 -13.64 -39.64
CA GLN A 26 -23.69 -13.45 -39.21
C GLN A 26 -23.62 -12.84 -37.78
N SER A 27 -24.44 -11.83 -37.49
CA SER A 27 -24.53 -11.23 -36.16
C SER A 27 -24.98 -12.24 -35.11
N THR A 28 -26.06 -13.01 -35.42
CA THR A 28 -26.59 -14.03 -34.51
C THR A 28 -25.58 -15.16 -34.25
N LEU A 29 -24.85 -15.59 -35.28
CA LEU A 29 -23.75 -16.55 -35.12
C LEU A 29 -22.60 -16.00 -34.26
N GLN A 30 -22.25 -14.73 -34.41
CA GLN A 30 -21.22 -14.08 -33.60
C GLN A 30 -21.66 -13.99 -32.15
N GLN A 31 -22.91 -13.58 -31.87
CA GLN A 31 -23.46 -13.54 -30.51
C GLN A 31 -23.50 -14.93 -29.87
N LEU A 32 -23.83 -15.96 -30.63
CA LEU A 32 -23.85 -17.34 -30.13
C LEU A 32 -22.42 -17.88 -29.85
N ALA A 33 -21.47 -17.53 -30.72
CA ALA A 33 -20.07 -17.98 -30.58
C ALA A 33 -19.34 -17.30 -29.41
N THR A 34 -19.64 -16.02 -29.17
CA THR A 34 -19.01 -15.25 -28.07
C THR A 34 -19.81 -15.34 -26.77
N GLY A 35 -21.11 -15.64 -26.82
CA GLY A 35 -22.04 -15.53 -25.70
C GLY A 35 -22.39 -14.09 -25.34
N LEU A 36 -21.91 -13.12 -26.12
CA LEU A 36 -22.14 -11.70 -25.87
C LEU A 36 -23.17 -11.12 -26.84
N ARG A 37 -24.10 -10.31 -26.31
CA ARG A 37 -25.09 -9.55 -27.08
C ARG A 37 -24.44 -8.38 -27.83
N ILE A 38 -23.45 -7.74 -27.18
CA ILE A 38 -22.69 -6.59 -27.71
C ILE A 38 -21.27 -7.06 -28.00
N ASN A 39 -20.94 -7.20 -29.28
CA ASN A 39 -19.63 -7.63 -29.73
C ASN A 39 -18.79 -6.47 -30.31
N SER A 40 -19.46 -5.38 -30.69
CA SER A 40 -18.82 -4.21 -31.30
C SER A 40 -19.47 -2.90 -30.85
N GLY A 41 -18.70 -1.81 -30.87
CA GLY A 41 -19.23 -0.48 -30.60
C GLY A 41 -20.25 0.04 -31.63
N ALA A 42 -20.39 -0.63 -32.77
CA ALA A 42 -21.40 -0.30 -33.76
C ALA A 42 -22.80 -0.81 -33.39
N GLU A 43 -22.89 -1.85 -32.53
CA GLU A 43 -24.16 -2.46 -32.11
C GLU A 43 -24.82 -1.65 -30.98
N ASP A 44 -24.06 -1.30 -29.95
CA ASP A 44 -24.47 -0.47 -28.82
C ASP A 44 -23.28 0.29 -28.21
N PRO A 45 -22.99 1.52 -28.74
CA PRO A 45 -21.86 2.31 -28.20
C PRO A 45 -22.02 2.68 -26.74
N ALA A 46 -23.25 2.92 -26.28
CA ALA A 46 -23.55 3.31 -24.90
C ALA A 46 -23.43 2.11 -23.96
N GLY A 47 -24.01 0.97 -24.31
CA GLY A 47 -23.93 -0.26 -23.55
C GLY A 47 -22.49 -0.77 -23.43
N LEU A 48 -21.71 -0.73 -24.51
CA LEU A 48 -20.30 -1.12 -24.50
C LEU A 48 -19.47 -0.23 -23.57
N SER A 49 -19.65 1.11 -23.67
CA SER A 49 -18.92 2.04 -22.79
C SER A 49 -19.22 1.82 -21.31
N ILE A 50 -20.47 1.53 -20.95
CA ILE A 50 -20.86 1.22 -19.57
C ILE A 50 -20.23 -0.12 -19.14
N ALA A 51 -20.31 -1.14 -19.98
CA ALA A 51 -19.78 -2.46 -19.68
C ALA A 51 -18.25 -2.45 -19.51
N ASP A 52 -17.53 -1.69 -20.35
CA ASP A 52 -16.08 -1.50 -20.23
C ASP A 52 -15.72 -0.73 -18.94
N GLY A 53 -16.49 0.30 -18.59
CA GLY A 53 -16.35 1.02 -17.32
C GLY A 53 -16.56 0.11 -16.10
N LEU A 54 -17.60 -0.72 -16.13
CA LEU A 54 -17.83 -1.73 -15.08
C LEU A 54 -16.70 -2.75 -15.01
N GLY A 55 -16.19 -3.20 -16.17
CA GLY A 55 -15.04 -4.10 -16.24
C GLY A 55 -13.77 -3.51 -15.62
N ALA A 56 -13.51 -2.23 -15.88
CA ALA A 56 -12.39 -1.52 -15.28
C ALA A 56 -12.52 -1.41 -13.75
N ASN A 57 -13.73 -1.11 -13.25
CA ASN A 57 -14.01 -1.05 -11.82
C ASN A 57 -13.86 -2.42 -11.15
N ILE A 58 -14.37 -3.49 -11.77
CA ILE A 58 -14.20 -4.86 -11.29
C ILE A 58 -12.71 -5.23 -11.19
N ALA A 59 -11.92 -4.88 -12.19
CA ALA A 59 -10.48 -5.15 -12.18
C ALA A 59 -9.77 -4.37 -11.06
N ALA A 60 -10.15 -3.10 -10.83
CA ALA A 60 -9.63 -2.26 -9.76
C ALA A 60 -9.97 -2.83 -8.37
N LEU A 61 -11.22 -3.23 -8.14
CA LEU A 61 -11.67 -3.82 -6.87
C LEU A 61 -11.00 -5.17 -6.59
N ASN A 62 -10.83 -6.01 -7.60
CA ASN A 62 -10.11 -7.28 -7.45
C ASN A 62 -8.65 -7.05 -7.04
N GLN A 63 -7.97 -6.04 -7.63
CA GLN A 63 -6.61 -5.69 -7.24
C GLN A 63 -6.57 -5.09 -5.84
N SER A 64 -7.57 -4.26 -5.46
CA SER A 64 -7.73 -3.70 -4.12
C SER A 64 -7.87 -4.80 -3.07
N SER A 65 -8.71 -5.78 -3.31
CA SER A 65 -8.89 -6.96 -2.43
C SER A 65 -7.59 -7.75 -2.24
N GLN A 66 -6.77 -7.88 -3.30
CA GLN A 66 -5.44 -8.48 -3.20
C GLN A 66 -4.48 -7.61 -2.38
N ASN A 67 -4.51 -6.29 -2.57
CA ASN A 67 -3.69 -5.36 -1.78
C ASN A 67 -4.08 -5.42 -0.30
N ALA A 68 -5.38 -5.45 0.01
CA ALA A 68 -5.88 -5.61 1.38
C ALA A 68 -5.41 -6.95 2.00
N SER A 69 -5.47 -8.03 1.26
CA SER A 69 -4.98 -9.35 1.70
C SER A 69 -3.47 -9.34 2.00
N ASN A 70 -2.67 -8.70 1.14
CA ASN A 70 -1.24 -8.50 1.38
C ASN A 70 -0.98 -7.63 2.62
N GLY A 71 -1.77 -6.57 2.80
CA GLY A 71 -1.74 -5.71 3.99
C GLY A 71 -2.04 -6.49 5.28
N ILE A 72 -3.05 -7.35 5.25
CA ILE A 72 -3.39 -8.26 6.37
C ILE A 72 -2.20 -9.18 6.69
N GLY A 73 -1.56 -9.78 5.68
CA GLY A 73 -0.38 -10.64 5.86
C GLY A 73 0.81 -9.90 6.51
N LEU A 74 1.05 -8.65 6.10
CA LEU A 74 2.07 -7.79 6.71
C LEU A 74 1.73 -7.50 8.18
N LEU A 75 0.48 -7.13 8.48
CA LEU A 75 0.02 -6.83 9.84
C LEU A 75 0.08 -8.07 10.76
N GLN A 76 -0.27 -9.24 10.25
CA GLN A 76 -0.14 -10.51 10.99
C GLN A 76 1.33 -10.84 11.30
N THR A 77 2.24 -10.55 10.37
CA THR A 77 3.68 -10.71 10.59
C THR A 77 4.16 -9.77 11.69
N ALA A 78 3.68 -8.51 11.69
CA ALA A 78 3.96 -7.54 12.75
C ALA A 78 3.44 -8.03 14.12
N ASP A 79 2.20 -8.50 14.19
CA ASP A 79 1.60 -8.99 15.44
C ASP A 79 2.36 -10.21 16.00
N GLY A 80 2.77 -11.12 15.13
CA GLY A 80 3.59 -12.28 15.51
C GLY A 80 4.92 -11.87 16.15
N ALA A 81 5.61 -10.91 15.55
CA ALA A 81 6.86 -10.38 16.10
C ALA A 81 6.64 -9.64 17.43
N LEU A 82 5.61 -8.81 17.55
CA LEU A 82 5.24 -8.13 18.79
C LEU A 82 4.86 -9.12 19.89
N SER A 83 4.23 -10.23 19.55
CA SER A 83 3.95 -11.33 20.51
C SER A 83 5.23 -11.92 21.08
N GLN A 84 6.25 -12.12 20.24
CA GLN A 84 7.56 -12.57 20.70
C GLN A 84 8.22 -11.54 21.60
N VAL A 85 8.13 -10.25 21.29
CA VAL A 85 8.64 -9.17 22.14
C VAL A 85 7.98 -9.17 23.52
N VAL A 86 6.67 -9.40 23.62
CA VAL A 86 5.99 -9.55 24.91
C VAL A 86 6.58 -10.71 25.70
N THR A 87 6.90 -11.83 25.06
CA THR A 87 7.53 -12.99 25.72
C THR A 87 8.90 -12.63 26.29
N VAL A 88 9.72 -11.94 25.49
CA VAL A 88 11.06 -11.46 25.87
C VAL A 88 10.98 -10.40 27.00
N LEU A 89 10.01 -9.49 26.94
CA LEU A 89 9.76 -8.51 28.01
C LEU A 89 9.32 -9.18 29.33
N ASN A 90 8.54 -10.26 29.28
CA ASN A 90 8.18 -11.02 30.49
C ASN A 90 9.40 -11.69 31.12
N GLN A 91 10.37 -12.14 30.32
CA GLN A 91 11.68 -12.57 30.86
C GLN A 91 12.44 -11.42 31.52
N ALA A 92 12.41 -10.23 30.90
CA ALA A 92 13.00 -9.03 31.50
C ALA A 92 12.36 -8.67 32.85
N VAL A 93 11.03 -8.79 32.99
CA VAL A 93 10.33 -8.61 34.28
C VAL A 93 10.88 -9.54 35.34
N THR A 94 11.07 -10.82 35.00
CA THR A 94 11.58 -11.83 35.95
C THR A 94 12.99 -11.46 36.44
N ILE A 95 13.89 -11.11 35.50
CA ILE A 95 15.28 -10.73 35.83
C ILE A 95 15.31 -9.41 36.61
N ALA A 96 14.50 -8.43 36.24
CA ALA A 96 14.42 -7.15 36.95
C ALA A 96 13.86 -7.32 38.38
N THR A 97 12.87 -8.22 38.55
CA THR A 97 12.34 -8.56 39.88
C THR A 97 13.40 -9.22 40.77
N GLU A 98 14.19 -10.15 40.20
CA GLU A 98 15.30 -10.76 40.90
C GLU A 98 16.35 -9.70 41.27
N ALA A 99 16.72 -8.82 40.33
CA ALA A 99 17.71 -7.75 40.58
C ALA A 99 17.21 -6.69 41.56
N SER A 100 15.91 -6.54 41.77
CA SER A 100 15.35 -5.61 42.78
C SER A 100 15.53 -6.08 44.22
N ASN A 101 15.99 -7.31 44.42
CA ASN A 101 16.25 -7.84 45.72
C ASN A 101 17.55 -7.25 46.30
N GLY A 102 17.49 -6.56 47.45
CA GLY A 102 18.62 -5.87 48.08
C GLY A 102 19.69 -6.77 48.66
N GLY A 103 19.56 -8.11 48.54
CA GLY A 103 20.56 -9.08 49.07
C GLY A 103 21.57 -9.58 48.04
N LEU A 104 21.58 -9.03 46.81
CA LEU A 104 22.47 -9.47 45.73
C LEU A 104 23.88 -8.88 45.90
N SER A 105 24.90 -9.69 45.60
CA SER A 105 26.28 -9.19 45.45
C SER A 105 26.44 -8.39 44.16
N THR A 106 27.43 -7.53 44.08
CA THR A 106 27.76 -6.72 42.89
C THR A 106 27.96 -7.60 41.65
N SER A 107 28.60 -8.78 41.81
CA SER A 107 28.81 -9.71 40.70
C SER A 107 27.48 -10.34 40.19
N GLN A 108 26.57 -10.63 41.10
CA GLN A 108 25.23 -11.15 40.72
C GLN A 108 24.40 -10.09 39.99
N SER A 109 24.39 -8.84 40.53
CA SER A 109 23.72 -7.73 39.85
C SER A 109 24.31 -7.46 38.45
N ALA A 110 25.64 -7.53 38.32
CA ALA A 110 26.31 -7.39 37.03
C ALA A 110 25.92 -8.51 36.03
N ALA A 111 25.79 -9.77 36.50
CA ALA A 111 25.35 -10.89 35.68
C ALA A 111 23.91 -10.70 35.21
N LEU A 112 23.00 -10.28 36.10
CA LEU A 112 21.59 -10.00 35.74
C LEU A 112 21.49 -8.81 34.76
N ASN A 113 22.31 -7.78 34.94
CA ASN A 113 22.40 -6.65 34.03
C ASN A 113 22.88 -7.07 32.63
N THR A 114 23.84 -8.00 32.53
CA THR A 114 24.29 -8.55 31.25
C THR A 114 23.17 -9.33 30.55
N GLN A 115 22.40 -10.13 31.30
CA GLN A 115 21.23 -10.83 30.75
C GLN A 115 20.16 -9.84 30.27
N PHE A 116 19.88 -8.79 31.03
CA PHE A 116 18.97 -7.73 30.64
C PHE A 116 19.40 -7.04 29.34
N THR A 117 20.67 -6.70 29.21
CA THR A 117 21.24 -6.12 27.99
C THR A 117 21.07 -7.07 26.79
N SER A 118 21.23 -8.38 26.99
CA SER A 118 21.01 -9.38 25.95
C SER A 118 19.56 -9.41 25.51
N ILE A 119 18.62 -9.28 26.44
CA ILE A 119 17.18 -9.15 26.14
C ILE A 119 16.88 -7.89 25.31
N LEU A 120 17.46 -6.75 25.67
CA LEU A 120 17.30 -5.51 24.90
C LEU A 120 17.84 -5.66 23.46
N ASN A 121 18.96 -6.35 23.30
CA ASN A 121 19.53 -6.65 21.97
C ASN A 121 18.62 -7.60 21.18
N GLU A 122 17.99 -8.58 21.83
CA GLU A 122 17.02 -9.47 21.18
C GLU A 122 15.79 -8.71 20.67
N ILE A 123 15.27 -7.76 21.45
CA ILE A 123 14.17 -6.87 21.01
C ILE A 123 14.59 -6.07 19.77
N ASN A 124 15.80 -5.48 19.78
CA ASN A 124 16.34 -4.76 18.64
C ASN A 124 16.47 -5.68 17.41
N GLN A 125 16.93 -6.91 17.61
CA GLN A 125 17.07 -7.89 16.54
C GLN A 125 15.70 -8.28 15.94
N ILE A 126 14.69 -8.55 16.77
CA ILE A 126 13.34 -8.83 16.30
C ILE A 126 12.84 -7.66 15.45
N GLY A 127 13.01 -6.41 15.90
CA GLY A 127 12.60 -5.24 15.15
C GLY A 127 13.30 -5.08 13.80
N SER A 128 14.59 -5.39 13.72
CA SER A 128 15.39 -5.21 12.51
C SER A 128 15.29 -6.36 11.52
N THR A 129 15.03 -7.59 11.99
CA THR A 129 15.01 -8.78 11.13
C THR A 129 13.61 -9.15 10.64
N THR A 130 12.56 -8.64 11.29
CA THR A 130 11.19 -8.90 10.87
C THR A 130 10.91 -8.23 9.53
N ASN A 131 10.65 -9.04 8.52
CA ASN A 131 10.34 -8.57 7.18
C ASN A 131 9.15 -9.31 6.58
N PHE A 132 8.48 -8.65 5.65
CA PHE A 132 7.42 -9.21 4.83
C PHE A 132 7.75 -8.93 3.37
N ASN A 133 7.92 -9.96 2.57
CA ASN A 133 8.27 -9.86 1.15
C ASN A 133 9.54 -8.99 0.90
N GLY A 134 10.55 -9.10 1.78
CA GLY A 134 11.81 -8.34 1.70
C GLY A 134 11.74 -6.89 2.20
N ALA A 135 10.56 -6.39 2.55
CA ALA A 135 10.39 -5.08 3.18
C ALA A 135 10.36 -5.21 4.71
N SER A 136 11.07 -4.34 5.40
CA SER A 136 11.04 -4.31 6.88
C SER A 136 9.64 -3.91 7.37
N VAL A 137 9.10 -4.70 8.30
CA VAL A 137 7.76 -4.49 8.85
C VAL A 137 7.72 -3.32 9.82
N PHE A 138 8.74 -3.19 10.68
CA PHE A 138 8.80 -2.15 11.70
C PHE A 138 9.52 -0.86 11.23
N GLY A 139 9.94 -0.80 9.98
CA GLY A 139 10.78 0.28 9.49
C GLY A 139 12.17 0.28 10.12
N ALA A 140 13.13 0.93 9.51
CA ALA A 140 14.38 1.23 10.18
C ALA A 140 14.07 2.26 11.29
N ALA A 141 14.41 1.93 12.53
CA ALA A 141 14.42 2.90 13.59
C ALA A 141 15.59 3.88 13.33
N GLY A 142 15.42 4.71 12.32
CA GLY A 142 16.27 5.87 12.10
C GLY A 142 15.79 6.94 13.07
N ASN A 143 16.63 7.32 14.00
CA ASN A 143 16.32 8.42 14.89
C ASN A 143 16.57 9.73 14.13
N SER A 144 15.61 10.62 14.10
CA SER A 144 15.77 11.94 13.52
C SER A 144 15.35 13.03 14.48
N THR A 145 16.14 14.07 14.55
CA THR A 145 15.76 15.32 15.22
C THR A 145 15.60 16.40 14.16
N THR A 146 14.51 17.14 14.22
CA THR A 146 14.18 18.17 13.22
C THR A 146 14.20 19.53 13.87
N SER A 147 14.84 20.52 13.21
CA SER A 147 14.84 21.91 13.66
C SER A 147 13.41 22.48 13.65
N THR A 148 13.12 23.35 14.59
CA THR A 148 11.80 24.01 14.65
C THR A 148 11.65 25.13 13.59
N GLN A 149 12.77 25.65 13.08
CA GLN A 149 12.78 26.64 12.00
C GLN A 149 12.85 25.96 10.63
N GLY A 150 12.05 26.48 9.70
CA GLY A 150 12.03 26.11 8.28
C GLY A 150 12.70 27.16 7.40
N ASN A 151 12.65 26.94 6.09
CA ASN A 151 13.25 27.81 5.05
C ASN A 151 14.78 27.97 5.17
N LEU A 152 15.46 27.03 5.80
CA LEU A 152 16.91 26.99 5.81
C LEU A 152 17.46 26.54 4.45
N ALA A 153 18.59 27.11 4.05
CA ALA A 153 19.39 26.62 2.94
C ALA A 153 20.76 26.19 3.48
N THR A 154 21.51 25.41 2.72
CA THR A 154 22.88 25.02 3.11
C THR A 154 23.79 26.25 3.33
N THR A 155 23.51 27.35 2.64
CA THR A 155 24.23 28.66 2.74
C THR A 155 23.71 29.54 3.88
N THR A 156 22.64 29.12 4.62
CA THR A 156 22.12 29.92 5.74
C THR A 156 23.19 30.07 6.81
N ALA A 157 23.53 31.29 7.16
CA ALA A 157 24.52 31.60 8.18
C ALA A 157 23.97 31.27 9.59
N LEU A 158 24.78 30.62 10.40
CA LEU A 158 24.49 30.34 11.80
C LEU A 158 24.95 31.51 12.68
N THR A 159 24.35 31.69 13.83
CA THR A 159 24.72 32.73 14.78
C THR A 159 26.07 32.43 15.40
N SER A 160 27.04 33.35 15.25
CA SER A 160 28.39 33.17 15.82
C SER A 160 28.36 33.00 17.33
N GLY A 161 29.13 32.04 17.84
CA GLY A 161 29.25 31.74 19.27
C GLY A 161 28.16 30.82 19.81
N THR A 162 27.18 30.42 18.99
CA THR A 162 26.13 29.45 19.38
C THR A 162 26.65 28.02 19.27
N THR A 163 26.06 27.10 20.04
CA THR A 163 26.44 25.70 20.04
C THR A 163 25.30 24.82 19.61
N THR A 164 25.61 23.80 18.81
CA THR A 164 24.70 22.68 18.50
C THR A 164 25.34 21.40 19.07
N THR A 165 24.65 20.79 20.00
CA THR A 165 25.09 19.56 20.67
C THR A 165 24.28 18.39 20.19
N ILE A 166 24.92 17.31 19.72
CA ILE A 166 24.30 16.07 19.32
C ILE A 166 24.83 14.97 20.21
N SER A 167 23.93 14.29 20.91
CA SER A 167 24.25 13.13 21.71
C SER A 167 23.71 11.88 21.07
N ASP A 168 24.52 10.84 21.02
CA ASP A 168 24.28 9.56 20.36
C ASP A 168 24.33 8.47 21.43
N SER A 169 23.24 7.75 21.64
CA SER A 169 23.10 6.77 22.70
C SER A 169 23.93 5.51 22.45
N LYS A 170 24.19 5.18 21.19
CA LYS A 170 24.90 3.93 20.85
C LYS A 170 26.39 4.06 20.95
N THR A 171 26.95 5.18 20.52
CA THR A 171 28.40 5.47 20.72
C THR A 171 28.70 5.98 22.13
N GLY A 172 27.67 6.45 22.86
CA GLY A 172 27.81 7.20 24.10
C GLY A 172 28.50 8.56 23.90
N GLY A 173 28.69 8.96 22.63
CA GLY A 173 29.36 10.17 22.24
C GLY A 173 28.49 11.40 22.31
N THR A 174 29.10 12.52 22.62
CA THR A 174 28.47 13.84 22.50
C THR A 174 29.33 14.70 21.58
N PHE A 175 28.76 15.08 20.46
CA PHE A 175 29.38 15.98 19.50
C PHE A 175 28.88 17.41 19.74
N VAL A 176 29.78 18.37 19.82
CA VAL A 176 29.46 19.80 20.00
C VAL A 176 30.04 20.59 18.85
N PHE A 177 29.18 21.21 18.06
CA PHE A 177 29.54 22.18 17.03
C PHE A 177 29.38 23.58 17.60
N THR A 178 30.43 24.43 17.49
CA THR A 178 30.33 25.84 17.84
C THR A 178 30.44 26.69 16.56
N ALA A 179 29.41 27.48 16.30
CA ALA A 179 29.36 28.31 15.10
C ALA A 179 30.38 29.46 15.19
N GLY A 180 31.25 29.56 14.20
CA GLY A 180 32.16 30.72 14.00
C GLY A 180 31.43 31.88 13.30
N ALA A 181 32.14 32.96 13.07
CA ALA A 181 31.59 34.18 12.49
C ALA A 181 31.04 34.02 11.05
N THR A 182 31.49 32.98 10.33
CA THR A 182 31.09 32.70 8.93
C THR A 182 30.49 31.31 8.77
N SER A 183 30.18 30.60 9.88
CA SER A 183 29.65 29.27 9.81
C SER A 183 28.24 29.24 9.23
N THR A 184 27.99 28.24 8.39
CA THR A 184 26.72 28.00 7.71
C THR A 184 26.15 26.64 8.11
N VAL A 185 24.93 26.34 7.65
CA VAL A 185 24.33 24.99 7.80
C VAL A 185 25.19 23.92 7.09
N ALA A 186 25.87 24.26 6.00
CA ALA A 186 26.82 23.34 5.31
C ALA A 186 28.05 23.01 6.17
N ASP A 187 28.54 23.97 6.96
CA ASP A 187 29.66 23.74 7.86
C ASP A 187 29.25 22.79 9.00
N LEU A 188 28.05 22.95 9.56
CA LEU A 188 27.47 22.02 10.54
C LEU A 188 27.33 20.61 9.93
N GLN A 189 26.86 20.50 8.68
CA GLN A 189 26.75 19.24 7.96
C GLN A 189 28.12 18.54 7.79
N THR A 190 29.13 19.31 7.40
CA THR A 190 30.51 18.84 7.24
C THR A 190 31.10 18.37 8.59
N ALA A 191 30.83 19.13 9.66
CA ALA A 191 31.30 18.81 10.99
C ALA A 191 30.65 17.53 11.55
N ILE A 192 29.36 17.31 11.29
CA ILE A 192 28.66 16.04 11.63
C ILE A 192 29.30 14.87 10.87
N THR A 193 29.59 15.02 9.59
CA THR A 193 30.24 13.97 8.79
C THR A 193 31.64 13.65 9.35
N ALA A 194 32.40 14.67 9.77
CA ALA A 194 33.68 14.45 10.42
C ALA A 194 33.54 13.74 11.77
N ALA A 195 32.54 14.07 12.58
CA ALA A 195 32.27 13.42 13.86
C ALA A 195 31.88 11.93 13.70
N VAL A 196 31.14 11.59 12.64
CA VAL A 196 30.85 10.20 12.27
C VAL A 196 32.11 9.45 11.88
N THR A 197 32.98 10.08 11.08
CA THR A 197 34.29 9.49 10.69
C THR A 197 35.20 9.30 11.89
N ALA A 198 35.14 10.18 12.88
CA ALA A 198 35.89 10.10 14.12
C ALA A 198 35.30 9.11 15.15
N GLY A 199 34.14 8.49 14.84
CA GLY A 199 33.46 7.55 15.73
C GLY A 199 32.77 8.19 16.94
N GLN A 200 32.58 9.50 16.94
CA GLN A 200 31.81 10.22 17.98
C GLN A 200 30.30 10.07 17.79
N LEU A 201 29.86 9.91 16.55
CA LEU A 201 28.48 9.66 16.17
C LEU A 201 28.40 8.35 15.40
N SER A 202 27.28 7.68 15.48
CA SER A 202 27.01 6.42 14.77
C SER A 202 27.11 6.57 13.26
N THR A 203 27.55 5.51 12.60
CA THR A 203 27.62 5.44 11.13
C THR A 203 26.26 5.77 10.50
N GLY A 204 26.27 6.62 9.49
CA GLY A 204 25.03 7.03 8.80
C GLY A 204 24.32 8.24 9.45
N THR A 205 24.85 8.80 10.56
CA THR A 205 24.36 10.08 11.07
C THR A 205 24.66 11.18 10.05
N ALA A 206 23.64 11.87 9.62
CA ALA A 206 23.74 12.94 8.63
C ALA A 206 22.75 14.06 8.92
N LEU A 207 23.12 15.29 8.56
CA LEU A 207 22.20 16.42 8.51
C LEU A 207 21.70 16.61 7.07
N THR A 208 20.40 16.67 6.90
CA THR A 208 19.74 16.96 5.64
C THR A 208 18.73 18.08 5.81
N LEU A 209 18.33 18.73 4.72
CA LEU A 209 17.20 19.67 4.73
C LEU A 209 15.98 18.98 4.12
N ASN A 210 14.83 19.01 4.83
CA ASN A 210 13.59 18.49 4.30
C ASN A 210 12.95 19.48 3.28
N ALA A 211 11.82 19.09 2.68
CA ALA A 211 11.11 19.92 1.69
C ALA A 211 10.62 21.27 2.27
N GLY A 212 10.46 21.39 3.58
CA GLY A 212 10.14 22.63 4.29
C GLY A 212 11.36 23.45 4.70
N GLY A 213 12.57 23.07 4.28
CA GLY A 213 13.81 23.73 4.65
C GLY A 213 14.19 23.59 6.12
N GLN A 214 13.70 22.57 6.83
CA GLN A 214 14.10 22.30 8.21
C GLN A 214 15.33 21.42 8.22
N ALA A 215 16.27 21.70 9.13
CA ALA A 215 17.43 20.84 9.35
C ALA A 215 17.02 19.56 10.08
N VAL A 216 17.25 18.42 9.45
CA VAL A 216 16.94 17.09 9.98
C VAL A 216 18.27 16.37 10.23
N ILE A 217 18.56 16.04 11.47
CA ILE A 217 19.69 15.17 11.83
C ILE A 217 19.11 13.79 12.03
N SER A 218 19.55 12.84 11.24
CA SER A 218 19.04 11.46 11.28
C SER A 218 20.17 10.46 11.17
N ASN A 219 19.97 9.27 11.73
CA ASN A 219 20.79 8.11 11.42
C ASN A 219 19.91 6.88 11.14
N SER A 220 20.49 5.86 10.53
CA SER A 220 19.81 4.60 10.20
C SER A 220 20.18 3.45 11.13
N VAL A 221 20.84 3.73 12.24
CA VAL A 221 21.32 2.69 13.16
C VAL A 221 20.20 2.28 14.10
N VAL A 222 19.82 1.02 14.02
CA VAL A 222 18.73 0.46 14.85
C VAL A 222 19.10 0.52 16.33
N GLY A 223 18.17 1.04 17.13
CA GLY A 223 18.32 1.16 18.58
C GLY A 223 19.17 2.35 19.04
N ASP A 224 19.61 3.20 18.13
CA ASP A 224 20.31 4.44 18.48
C ASP A 224 19.30 5.57 18.72
N VAL A 225 19.53 6.39 19.73
CA VAL A 225 18.75 7.58 20.05
C VAL A 225 19.63 8.79 19.86
N LEU A 226 19.33 9.59 18.83
CA LEU A 226 19.94 10.89 18.63
C LEU A 226 19.13 11.96 19.36
N THR A 227 19.80 12.76 20.16
CA THR A 227 19.21 13.99 20.70
C THR A 227 20.06 15.16 20.21
N ALA A 228 19.41 16.19 19.73
CA ALA A 228 20.09 17.43 19.36
C ALA A 228 19.49 18.60 20.13
N THR A 229 20.37 19.44 20.62
CA THR A 229 20.00 20.72 21.25
C THR A 229 20.83 21.81 20.61
N THR A 230 20.26 22.99 20.44
CA THR A 230 21.00 24.14 19.91
C THR A 230 20.63 25.39 20.66
N SER A 231 21.61 26.27 20.85
CA SER A 231 21.39 27.64 21.31
C SER A 231 21.22 28.60 20.12
N ASP A 232 21.32 28.11 18.88
CA ASP A 232 21.22 28.92 17.68
C ASP A 232 19.76 29.23 17.35
N SER A 233 19.40 30.52 17.36
CA SER A 233 18.05 30.99 17.04
C SER A 233 17.68 30.76 15.57
N VAL A 234 18.65 30.62 14.66
CA VAL A 234 18.43 30.34 13.23
C VAL A 234 17.93 28.91 13.04
N LEU A 235 18.42 27.97 13.84
CA LEU A 235 17.92 26.57 13.86
C LEU A 235 16.66 26.45 14.73
N GLY A 236 16.44 27.38 15.68
CA GLY A 236 15.23 27.50 16.49
C GLY A 236 14.99 26.40 17.52
N GLY A 237 15.96 25.52 17.72
CA GLY A 237 15.83 24.33 18.57
C GLY A 237 15.53 23.07 17.75
N PHE A 238 15.93 21.92 18.28
CA PHE A 238 15.62 20.62 17.71
C PHE A 238 14.53 19.96 18.54
N ASN A 239 13.41 19.66 17.91
CA ASN A 239 12.47 18.71 18.49
C ASN A 239 13.03 17.32 18.25
N SER A 240 13.46 16.65 19.32
CA SER A 240 13.71 15.23 19.25
C SER A 240 12.37 14.51 19.01
N SER A 241 12.00 14.41 17.76
CA SER A 241 11.02 13.44 17.34
C SER A 241 11.75 12.10 17.27
N GLY A 242 11.99 11.54 18.42
CA GLY A 242 12.51 10.17 18.53
C GLY A 242 11.47 9.17 18.11
N THR A 243 11.06 9.25 16.88
CA THR A 243 10.41 8.16 16.17
C THR A 243 10.37 8.57 14.71
N VAL A 244 11.30 8.05 13.93
CA VAL A 244 10.89 7.74 12.56
C VAL A 244 9.83 6.67 12.75
N GLY A 245 8.59 7.06 12.67
CA GLY A 245 7.48 6.14 12.64
C GLY A 245 7.82 5.08 11.61
N GLY A 246 7.72 3.83 11.97
CA GLY A 246 7.78 2.75 11.01
C GLY A 246 6.93 3.18 9.81
N THR A 247 7.37 2.88 8.63
CA THR A 247 6.56 3.10 7.44
C THR A 247 5.26 2.36 7.69
N GLY A 248 4.25 3.09 8.15
CA GLY A 248 2.95 2.51 8.43
C GLY A 248 2.50 1.75 7.20
N ALA A 249 1.93 0.58 7.38
CA ALA A 249 1.36 -0.15 6.28
C ALA A 249 0.24 0.70 5.68
N THR A 250 0.52 1.34 4.56
CA THR A 250 -0.49 2.06 3.80
C THR A 250 -1.02 1.10 2.75
N VAL A 251 -2.22 0.62 2.94
CA VAL A 251 -2.92 -0.24 1.99
C VAL A 251 -3.85 0.64 1.18
N PHE A 252 -3.64 0.65 -0.13
CA PHE A 252 -4.55 1.30 -1.06
C PHE A 252 -5.76 0.40 -1.26
N THR A 253 -6.93 0.87 -0.86
CA THR A 253 -8.23 0.25 -1.09
C THR A 253 -9.04 1.17 -2.01
N SER A 254 -9.50 0.66 -3.14
CA SER A 254 -10.37 1.41 -4.05
C SER A 254 -11.79 0.94 -3.85
N ASP A 255 -12.73 1.88 -3.79
CA ASP A 255 -14.16 1.58 -3.75
C ASP A 255 -14.78 1.35 -5.14
N GLY A 256 -13.95 1.24 -6.17
CA GLY A 256 -14.41 1.04 -7.55
C GLY A 256 -15.06 2.26 -8.20
N THR A 257 -15.14 3.40 -7.51
CA THR A 257 -15.66 4.65 -8.08
C THR A 257 -14.54 5.57 -8.55
N SER A 258 -14.82 6.37 -9.56
CA SER A 258 -13.91 7.37 -10.09
C SER A 258 -13.70 8.50 -9.06
N GLY A 259 -12.73 8.35 -8.19
CA GLY A 259 -12.38 9.28 -7.11
C GLY A 259 -12.40 8.68 -5.71
N GLY A 260 -12.85 7.45 -5.56
CA GLY A 260 -12.89 6.71 -4.29
C GLY A 260 -11.61 5.94 -4.00
N ALA A 261 -10.46 6.61 -4.03
CA ALA A 261 -9.23 6.04 -3.50
C ALA A 261 -9.26 6.16 -1.97
N ALA A 262 -9.61 5.09 -1.29
CA ALA A 262 -9.42 4.98 0.15
C ALA A 262 -8.05 4.37 0.45
N THR A 263 -7.40 4.85 1.49
CA THR A 263 -6.16 4.26 1.99
C THR A 263 -6.34 3.93 3.47
N THR A 264 -6.21 2.67 3.82
CA THR A 264 -6.11 2.27 5.23
C THR A 264 -4.65 2.35 5.63
N THR A 265 -4.33 3.29 6.52
CA THR A 265 -2.98 3.48 7.04
C THR A 265 -2.92 2.96 8.47
N THR A 266 -2.13 1.91 8.69
CA THR A 266 -1.80 1.44 10.04
C THR A 266 -0.39 1.93 10.37
N ALA A 267 -0.28 2.81 11.35
CA ALA A 267 1.02 3.20 11.86
C ALA A 267 1.60 2.02 12.65
N ILE A 268 2.68 1.42 12.15
CA ILE A 268 3.47 0.43 12.89
C ILE A 268 4.68 1.16 13.42
N THR A 269 4.79 1.26 14.75
CA THR A 269 5.92 1.95 15.39
C THR A 269 7.20 1.15 15.21
N ALA A 270 8.32 1.84 14.95
CA ALA A 270 9.62 1.17 14.88
C ALA A 270 9.90 0.43 16.19
N LEU A 271 10.18 -0.85 16.11
CA LEU A 271 10.39 -1.72 17.26
C LEU A 271 11.87 -1.71 17.67
N SER A 272 12.16 -1.12 18.80
CA SER A 272 13.50 -1.11 19.41
C SER A 272 13.40 -0.90 20.92
N ALA A 273 14.45 -1.27 21.65
CA ALA A 273 14.58 -0.99 23.08
C ALA A 273 14.51 0.53 23.36
N GLY A 274 15.02 1.37 22.42
CA GLY A 274 14.91 2.83 22.50
C GLY A 274 13.49 3.34 22.46
N ASN A 275 12.70 2.89 21.50
CA ASN A 275 11.30 3.28 21.35
C ASN A 275 10.40 2.75 22.49
N LEU A 276 10.82 1.67 23.12
CA LEU A 276 10.19 1.15 24.33
C LEU A 276 10.65 1.87 25.60
N ASN A 277 11.58 2.86 25.50
CA ASN A 277 12.20 3.58 26.61
C ASN A 277 12.97 2.67 27.58
N LEU A 278 13.62 1.63 27.07
CA LEU A 278 14.36 0.65 27.87
C LEU A 278 15.89 0.80 27.72
N SER A 279 16.37 1.59 26.75
CA SER A 279 17.81 1.69 26.45
C SER A 279 18.63 2.33 27.54
N SER A 280 18.05 3.18 28.39
CA SER A 280 18.72 3.82 29.54
C SER A 280 18.61 3.02 30.86
N GLU A 281 17.80 1.96 30.86
CA GLU A 281 17.52 1.17 32.03
C GLU A 281 18.66 0.17 32.28
N ASN A 282 18.93 -0.09 33.58
CA ASN A 282 19.96 -1.05 34.02
C ASN A 282 19.55 -1.75 35.31
N LEU A 283 20.20 -2.86 35.62
CA LEU A 283 19.93 -3.67 36.79
C LEU A 283 21.11 -3.66 37.76
N SER A 284 21.99 -2.66 37.71
CA SER A 284 23.20 -2.60 38.50
C SER A 284 22.97 -2.39 40.00
N THR A 285 21.81 -1.85 40.38
CA THR A 285 21.38 -1.63 41.76
C THR A 285 19.93 -2.00 41.95
N ALA A 286 19.50 -2.34 43.16
CA ALA A 286 18.11 -2.64 43.46
C ALA A 286 17.15 -1.50 43.08
N SER A 287 17.54 -0.22 43.29
CA SER A 287 16.77 0.93 42.93
C SER A 287 16.65 1.09 41.41
N ALA A 288 17.76 0.88 40.67
CA ALA A 288 17.71 0.90 39.20
C ALA A 288 16.85 -0.24 38.64
N ALA A 289 16.90 -1.42 39.23
CA ALA A 289 16.05 -2.56 38.85
C ALA A 289 14.56 -2.28 39.08
N GLN A 290 14.19 -1.56 40.16
CA GLN A 290 12.79 -1.12 40.36
C GLN A 290 12.32 -0.12 39.31
N SER A 291 13.19 0.82 38.91
CA SER A 291 12.93 1.75 37.81
C SER A 291 12.74 0.99 36.48
N ALA A 292 13.68 0.07 36.20
CA ALA A 292 13.61 -0.79 35.02
C ALA A 292 12.33 -1.63 34.96
N LEU A 293 11.87 -2.18 36.10
CA LEU A 293 10.62 -2.94 36.21
C LEU A 293 9.40 -2.07 35.82
N THR A 294 9.38 -0.81 36.25
CA THR A 294 8.31 0.15 35.88
C THR A 294 8.37 0.46 34.37
N ALA A 295 9.57 0.67 33.84
CA ALA A 295 9.77 0.92 32.41
C ALA A 295 9.35 -0.31 31.55
N ILE A 296 9.71 -1.52 31.96
CA ILE A 296 9.34 -2.77 31.28
C ILE A 296 7.81 -2.96 31.26
N THR A 297 7.14 -2.74 32.40
CA THR A 297 5.64 -2.83 32.43
C THR A 297 4.98 -1.81 31.53
N THR A 298 5.54 -0.60 31.45
CA THR A 298 5.10 0.42 30.51
C THR A 298 5.35 0.00 29.05
N ALA A 299 6.50 -0.60 28.77
CA ALA A 299 6.83 -1.15 27.45
C ALA A 299 5.86 -2.26 27.02
N ILE A 300 5.52 -3.18 27.93
CA ILE A 300 4.51 -4.22 27.68
C ILE A 300 3.16 -3.59 27.31
N SER A 301 2.74 -2.55 28.05
CA SER A 301 1.49 -1.84 27.77
C SER A 301 1.51 -1.15 26.40
N LYS A 302 2.62 -0.56 26.00
CA LYS A 302 2.81 0.02 24.67
C LYS A 302 2.70 -1.02 23.57
N VAL A 303 3.40 -2.14 23.72
CA VAL A 303 3.34 -3.25 22.76
C VAL A 303 1.92 -3.84 22.66
N ALA A 304 1.23 -3.97 23.79
CA ALA A 304 -0.15 -4.44 23.81
C ALA A 304 -1.11 -3.47 23.09
N ALA A 305 -0.92 -2.15 23.25
CA ALA A 305 -1.70 -1.13 22.55
C ALA A 305 -1.43 -1.18 21.03
N GLU A 306 -0.18 -1.34 20.62
CA GLU A 306 0.22 -1.49 19.21
C GLU A 306 -0.45 -2.72 18.58
N ARG A 307 -0.40 -3.87 19.25
CA ARG A 307 -1.09 -5.09 18.82
C ARG A 307 -2.60 -4.89 18.71
N GLY A 308 -3.19 -4.14 19.65
CA GLY A 308 -4.61 -3.76 19.58
C GLY A 308 -4.93 -2.93 18.33
N GLY A 309 -4.09 -1.97 18.01
CA GLY A 309 -4.19 -1.15 16.79
C GLY A 309 -4.06 -1.98 15.51
N ILE A 310 -3.08 -2.90 15.46
CA ILE A 310 -2.91 -3.85 14.36
C ILE A 310 -4.17 -4.72 14.19
N GLY A 311 -4.70 -5.26 15.29
CA GLY A 311 -5.91 -6.08 15.27
C GLY A 311 -7.13 -5.31 14.73
N ALA A 312 -7.30 -4.05 15.13
CA ALA A 312 -8.36 -3.19 14.60
C ALA A 312 -8.21 -2.96 13.09
N SER A 313 -6.99 -2.71 12.62
CA SER A 313 -6.71 -2.51 11.18
C SER A 313 -6.92 -3.78 10.36
N VAL A 314 -6.57 -4.96 10.88
CA VAL A 314 -6.86 -6.25 10.24
C VAL A 314 -8.37 -6.46 10.10
N ASN A 315 -9.15 -6.14 11.15
CA ASN A 315 -10.61 -6.24 11.09
C ASN A 315 -11.20 -5.26 10.06
N GLN A 316 -10.66 -4.03 9.98
CA GLN A 316 -11.08 -3.04 8.99
C GLN A 316 -10.80 -3.54 7.58
N LEU A 317 -9.56 -3.94 7.27
CA LEU A 317 -9.20 -4.47 5.95
C LEU A 317 -10.02 -5.71 5.57
N THR A 318 -10.35 -6.56 6.54
CA THR A 318 -11.23 -7.71 6.31
C THR A 318 -12.65 -7.26 5.96
N ALA A 319 -13.18 -6.26 6.64
CA ALA A 319 -14.49 -5.69 6.32
C ALA A 319 -14.51 -5.04 4.93
N ASP A 320 -13.47 -4.26 4.61
CA ASP A 320 -13.30 -3.62 3.31
C ASP A 320 -13.26 -4.67 2.18
N THR A 321 -12.48 -5.74 2.35
CA THR A 321 -12.43 -6.86 1.39
C THR A 321 -13.80 -7.52 1.17
N ASN A 322 -14.60 -7.68 2.22
CA ASN A 322 -15.95 -8.25 2.11
C ASN A 322 -16.90 -7.32 1.33
N VAL A 323 -16.80 -6.01 1.54
CA VAL A 323 -17.57 -5.01 0.79
C VAL A 323 -17.15 -5.03 -0.67
N GLU A 324 -15.84 -4.96 -0.96
CA GLU A 324 -15.29 -5.03 -2.31
C GLU A 324 -15.74 -6.28 -3.07
N ASN A 325 -15.68 -7.45 -2.44
CA ASN A 325 -16.13 -8.71 -3.05
C ASN A 325 -17.64 -8.69 -3.37
N THR A 326 -18.46 -8.09 -2.50
CA THR A 326 -19.90 -7.94 -2.74
C THR A 326 -20.14 -6.98 -3.91
N GLU A 327 -19.39 -5.91 -3.97
CA GLU A 327 -19.47 -4.94 -5.06
C GLU A 327 -19.04 -5.55 -6.40
N VAL A 328 -17.95 -6.30 -6.44
CA VAL A 328 -17.50 -7.05 -7.63
C VAL A 328 -18.62 -7.97 -8.13
N GLN A 329 -19.32 -8.68 -7.25
CA GLN A 329 -20.43 -9.55 -7.63
C GLN A 329 -21.58 -8.75 -8.26
N ASN A 330 -21.94 -7.60 -7.67
CA ASN A 330 -23.02 -6.74 -8.18
C ASN A 330 -22.64 -6.10 -9.52
N LEU A 331 -21.42 -5.60 -9.66
CA LEU A 331 -20.91 -5.02 -10.89
C LEU A 331 -20.81 -6.07 -12.00
N THR A 332 -20.34 -7.28 -11.68
CA THR A 332 -20.28 -8.41 -12.60
C THR A 332 -21.68 -8.81 -13.06
N SER A 333 -22.66 -8.86 -12.16
CA SER A 333 -24.06 -9.11 -12.52
C SER A 333 -24.62 -8.02 -13.44
N SER A 334 -24.31 -6.75 -13.15
CA SER A 334 -24.73 -5.61 -13.97
C SER A 334 -24.07 -5.63 -15.35
N GLN A 335 -22.78 -5.93 -15.42
CA GLN A 335 -22.05 -6.09 -16.69
C GLN A 335 -22.64 -7.23 -17.53
N ASN A 336 -22.92 -8.38 -16.90
CA ASN A 336 -23.52 -9.53 -17.57
C ASN A 336 -24.90 -9.21 -18.13
N ASN A 337 -25.74 -8.45 -17.42
CA ASN A 337 -27.05 -8.01 -17.89
C ASN A 337 -26.96 -7.08 -19.11
N ILE A 338 -25.88 -6.33 -19.25
CA ILE A 338 -25.64 -5.45 -20.40
C ILE A 338 -25.05 -6.23 -21.56
N GLN A 339 -24.05 -7.07 -21.32
CA GLN A 339 -23.20 -7.66 -22.36
C GLN A 339 -23.63 -9.06 -22.79
N ASN A 340 -24.23 -9.87 -21.93
CA ASN A 340 -24.50 -11.27 -22.24
C ASN A 340 -25.69 -11.43 -23.15
N ALA A 341 -25.60 -12.38 -24.08
CA ALA A 341 -26.72 -12.79 -24.93
C ALA A 341 -27.60 -13.82 -24.20
N ASP A 342 -28.90 -13.70 -24.39
CA ASP A 342 -29.84 -14.78 -24.07
C ASP A 342 -29.70 -15.87 -25.13
N ILE A 343 -29.02 -16.94 -24.80
CA ILE A 343 -28.73 -18.07 -25.72
C ILE A 343 -29.99 -18.70 -26.25
N ALA A 344 -31.09 -18.76 -25.47
CA ALA A 344 -32.34 -19.35 -25.90
C ALA A 344 -32.99 -18.50 -26.99
N SER A 345 -33.05 -17.18 -26.79
CA SER A 345 -33.54 -16.21 -27.77
C SER A 345 -32.66 -16.19 -29.03
N THR A 346 -31.33 -16.13 -28.83
CA THR A 346 -30.36 -16.09 -29.95
C THR A 346 -30.41 -17.36 -30.79
N SER A 347 -30.57 -18.55 -30.19
CA SER A 347 -30.74 -19.81 -30.92
C SER A 347 -32.07 -19.86 -31.71
N SER A 348 -33.14 -19.28 -31.16
CA SER A 348 -34.42 -19.16 -31.88
C SER A 348 -34.30 -18.24 -33.09
N ASN A 349 -33.61 -17.08 -32.93
CA ASN A 349 -33.33 -16.16 -34.02
C ASN A 349 -32.46 -16.83 -35.10
N LEU A 350 -31.44 -17.61 -34.71
CA LEU A 350 -30.61 -18.39 -35.64
C LEU A 350 -31.47 -19.32 -36.49
N ALA A 351 -32.40 -20.08 -35.87
CA ALA A 351 -33.28 -20.97 -36.59
C ALA A 351 -34.19 -20.20 -37.56
N GLN A 352 -34.70 -19.05 -37.11
CA GLN A 352 -35.55 -18.19 -37.96
C GLN A 352 -34.74 -17.62 -39.14
N ASP A 353 -33.55 -17.11 -38.92
CA ASP A 353 -32.66 -16.54 -39.95
C ASP A 353 -32.28 -17.59 -40.98
N ASN A 354 -31.95 -18.82 -40.58
CA ASN A 354 -31.71 -19.94 -41.49
C ASN A 354 -32.94 -20.25 -42.36
N ILE A 355 -34.17 -20.24 -41.80
CA ILE A 355 -35.40 -20.47 -42.56
C ILE A 355 -35.65 -19.31 -43.55
N LEU A 356 -35.43 -18.07 -43.09
CA LEU A 356 -35.61 -16.87 -43.93
C LEU A 356 -34.60 -16.84 -45.09
N GLU A 357 -33.35 -17.22 -44.83
CA GLU A 357 -32.32 -17.34 -45.88
C GLU A 357 -32.74 -18.36 -46.93
N GLN A 358 -33.14 -19.57 -46.52
CA GLN A 358 -33.59 -20.62 -47.45
C GLN A 358 -34.84 -20.25 -48.24
N THR A 359 -35.81 -19.63 -47.56
CA THR A 359 -37.04 -19.14 -48.24
C THR A 359 -36.73 -17.98 -49.17
N GLY A 360 -35.83 -17.08 -48.80
CA GLY A 360 -35.36 -15.97 -49.63
C GLY A 360 -34.66 -16.44 -50.91
N PHE A 361 -33.78 -17.43 -50.83
CA PHE A 361 -33.18 -18.04 -52.03
C PHE A 361 -34.22 -18.70 -52.92
N THR A 362 -35.23 -19.35 -52.33
CA THR A 362 -36.34 -19.96 -53.10
C THR A 362 -37.18 -18.89 -53.80
N ALA A 363 -37.51 -17.79 -53.13
CA ALA A 363 -38.23 -16.67 -53.69
C ALA A 363 -37.47 -15.97 -54.81
N LEU A 364 -36.12 -15.80 -54.63
CA LEU A 364 -35.25 -15.22 -55.64
C LEU A 364 -35.23 -16.10 -56.92
N SER A 365 -35.08 -17.42 -56.74
CA SER A 365 -35.11 -18.40 -57.83
C SER A 365 -36.48 -18.37 -58.57
N GLN A 366 -37.59 -18.30 -57.83
CA GLN A 366 -38.90 -18.24 -58.40
C GLN A 366 -39.16 -16.92 -59.18
N SER A 367 -38.70 -15.78 -58.67
CA SER A 367 -38.76 -14.48 -59.30
C SER A 367 -37.99 -14.48 -60.63
N ASN A 368 -36.77 -15.02 -60.62
CA ASN A 368 -35.99 -15.14 -61.85
C ASN A 368 -36.60 -16.11 -62.86
N SER A 369 -37.20 -17.21 -62.41
CA SER A 369 -37.92 -18.16 -63.29
C SER A 369 -39.19 -17.55 -63.93
N ALA A 370 -39.91 -16.73 -63.16
CA ALA A 370 -41.10 -16.02 -63.70
C ALA A 370 -40.73 -15.06 -64.85
N GLU A 371 -39.63 -14.34 -64.71
CA GLU A 371 -39.11 -13.45 -65.74
C GLU A 371 -38.69 -14.20 -67.02
N GLN A 372 -37.99 -15.32 -66.87
CA GLN A 372 -37.62 -16.21 -68.00
C GLN A 372 -38.87 -16.72 -68.72
N ASN A 373 -39.90 -17.07 -67.97
CA ASN A 373 -41.16 -17.50 -68.60
C ASN A 373 -41.90 -16.39 -69.39
N VAL A 374 -41.84 -15.15 -68.89
CA VAL A 374 -42.37 -13.98 -69.64
C VAL A 374 -41.56 -13.73 -70.91
N LEU A 375 -40.23 -13.85 -70.85
CA LEU A 375 -39.36 -13.69 -72.00
C LEU A 375 -39.66 -14.74 -73.09
N LYS A 376 -39.90 -16.00 -72.68
CA LYS A 376 -40.28 -17.11 -73.58
C LYS A 376 -41.67 -16.89 -74.26
N LEU A 377 -42.55 -16.17 -73.60
CA LEU A 377 -43.85 -15.85 -74.19
C LEU A 377 -43.84 -14.67 -75.21
N LEU A 378 -42.73 -13.90 -75.19
CA LEU A 378 -42.49 -12.77 -76.07
C LEU A 378 -41.65 -13.11 -77.29
N GLN A 379 -41.14 -14.35 -77.38
CA GLN A 379 -40.43 -14.94 -78.53
C GLN A 379 -41.38 -15.81 -79.33
#